data_7cdd4ac5fd7b32f7ddf0d4c72f79460f
#
_entry.id   7cdd4ac5fd7b32f7ddf0d4c72f79460f
#
_cell.length_a   1.000
_cell.length_b   1.000
_cell.length_c   1.000
_cell.angle_alpha   90.00
_cell.angle_beta   90.00
_cell.angle_gamma   90.00
#
_symmetry.space_group_name_H-M   'P 1'
#
loop_
_entity.id
_entity.type
_entity.pdbx_description
1 polymer ?
#
loop_
_entity_poly.entity_id
_entity_poly.type
_entity_poly.pdbx_seq_one_letter_code
_entity_poly.pdbx_strand_id
1 'polypeptide(L)'
;IVGIRFLFHIFWFSKIQKKPQENSEKNKKKFLKKLNFYLGVAAAVIAFTLPFMPFANRYIVDVATLVLTYVMLGWGLNIVVGLAGLLDLGYVAFFAVGAYSYALLATTFDLSFWICLPLAGILAAFAGILLGFPVLRLRGDYLAIVTLGFGEIIRLILLNWYEFTGGPDGISRIPRPSFFGF
;
A
#
# COMPACT_ATOMS: atom_id res chain seq x y z
N ILE A 1 -23.39 50.72 29.71
CA ILE A 1 -22.95 49.77 30.79
C ILE A 1 -23.61 48.41 30.61
N VAL A 2 -24.90 48.30 30.20
CA VAL A 2 -25.63 47.04 30.03
C VAL A 2 -25.11 46.23 28.83
N GLY A 3 -24.73 46.87 27.72
CA GLY A 3 -24.23 46.18 26.49
C GLY A 3 -22.90 45.47 26.68
N ILE A 4 -22.00 45.99 27.51
CA ILE A 4 -20.69 45.37 27.77
C ILE A 4 -20.82 44.10 28.62
N ARG A 5 -21.75 44.08 29.57
CA ARG A 5 -22.05 42.89 30.35
C ARG A 5 -22.67 41.75 29.53
N PHE A 6 -23.48 42.09 28.53
CA PHE A 6 -24.10 41.11 27.63
C PHE A 6 -23.09 40.45 26.70
N LEU A 7 -22.16 41.23 26.11
CA LEU A 7 -21.07 40.73 25.30
C LEU A 7 -20.10 39.85 26.11
N PHE A 8 -19.80 40.24 27.36
CA PHE A 8 -18.94 39.41 28.24
C PHE A 8 -19.59 38.08 28.60
N HIS A 9 -20.92 38.06 28.82
CA HIS A 9 -21.66 36.86 29.10
C HIS A 9 -21.71 35.90 27.93
N ILE A 10 -21.90 36.39 26.69
CA ILE A 10 -21.89 35.59 25.48
C ILE A 10 -20.49 35.02 25.22
N PHE A 11 -19.45 35.83 25.39
CA PHE A 11 -18.08 35.41 25.20
C PHE A 11 -17.61 34.37 26.21
N TRP A 12 -18.04 34.50 27.45
CA TRP A 12 -17.73 33.53 28.51
C TRP A 12 -18.52 32.23 28.36
N PHE A 13 -19.80 32.31 28.02
CA PHE A 13 -20.63 31.10 27.77
C PHE A 13 -20.12 30.29 26.56
N SER A 14 -19.66 30.94 25.49
CA SER A 14 -19.07 30.25 24.34
C SER A 14 -17.73 29.58 24.67
N LYS A 15 -16.98 30.15 25.62
CA LYS A 15 -15.69 29.60 26.07
C LYS A 15 -15.87 28.40 27.03
N ILE A 16 -16.96 28.35 27.80
CA ILE A 16 -17.29 27.25 28.70
C ILE A 16 -17.82 26.03 27.92
N GLN A 17 -18.59 26.25 26.86
CA GLN A 17 -19.11 25.14 26.05
C GLN A 17 -18.03 24.49 25.14
N LYS A 18 -16.97 25.20 24.74
CA LYS A 18 -15.89 24.64 23.92
C LYS A 18 -14.98 23.66 24.66
N LYS A 19 -14.73 23.85 25.96
CA LYS A 19 -13.82 23.00 26.75
C LYS A 19 -14.26 21.55 26.94
N PRO A 20 -15.54 21.23 27.24
CA PRO A 20 -15.97 19.84 27.46
C PRO A 20 -15.96 19.01 26.17
N GLN A 21 -16.30 19.62 25.02
CA GLN A 21 -16.27 18.91 23.73
C GLN A 21 -14.85 18.61 23.26
N GLU A 22 -13.92 19.54 23.42
CA GLU A 22 -12.52 19.36 23.02
C GLU A 22 -11.82 18.25 23.81
N ASN A 23 -12.09 18.15 25.11
CA ASN A 23 -11.56 17.07 25.95
C ASN A 23 -12.19 15.69 25.62
N SER A 24 -13.47 15.67 25.30
CA SER A 24 -14.16 14.44 24.86
C SER A 24 -13.61 13.95 23.52
N GLU A 25 -13.39 14.85 22.56
CA GLU A 25 -12.79 14.53 21.27
C GLU A 25 -11.33 14.06 21.39
N LYS A 26 -10.54 14.71 22.23
CA LYS A 26 -9.15 14.31 22.50
C LYS A 26 -9.09 12.92 23.14
N ASN A 27 -9.98 12.62 24.07
CA ASN A 27 -10.06 11.29 24.69
C ASN A 27 -10.54 10.22 23.70
N LYS A 28 -11.53 10.52 22.86
CA LYS A 28 -11.96 9.65 21.76
C LYS A 28 -10.81 9.36 20.78
N LYS A 29 -10.07 10.37 20.36
CA LYS A 29 -8.89 10.21 19.46
C LYS A 29 -7.79 9.38 20.10
N LYS A 30 -7.51 9.56 21.40
CA LYS A 30 -6.55 8.73 22.14
C LYS A 30 -7.02 7.29 22.26
N PHE A 31 -8.29 7.06 22.54
CA PHE A 31 -8.87 5.72 22.63
C PHE A 31 -8.84 5.02 21.26
N LEU A 32 -9.26 5.68 20.20
CA LEU A 32 -9.20 5.15 18.83
C LEU A 32 -7.76 4.83 18.41
N LYS A 33 -6.78 5.68 18.76
CA LYS A 33 -5.37 5.43 18.46
C LYS A 33 -4.85 4.19 19.18
N LYS A 34 -5.21 4.00 20.45
CA LYS A 34 -4.87 2.78 21.20
C LYS A 34 -5.57 1.55 20.63
N LEU A 35 -6.85 1.65 20.32
CA LEU A 35 -7.62 0.56 19.71
C LEU A 35 -7.03 0.12 18.36
N ASN A 36 -6.70 1.07 17.48
CA ASN A 36 -6.07 0.78 16.20
C ASN A 36 -4.69 0.12 16.36
N PHE A 37 -3.92 0.54 17.36
CA PHE A 37 -2.64 -0.09 17.66
C PHE A 37 -2.83 -1.55 18.10
N TYR A 38 -3.74 -1.83 19.04
CA TYR A 38 -4.02 -3.20 19.48
C TYR A 38 -4.60 -4.08 18.37
N LEU A 39 -5.49 -3.53 17.53
CA LEU A 39 -6.00 -4.24 16.35
C LEU A 39 -4.90 -4.57 15.35
N GLY A 40 -3.97 -3.64 15.11
CA GLY A 40 -2.81 -3.88 14.25
C GLY A 40 -1.89 -4.97 14.78
N VAL A 41 -1.58 -4.93 16.08
CA VAL A 41 -0.77 -5.98 16.72
C VAL A 41 -1.49 -7.32 16.70
N ALA A 42 -2.79 -7.36 17.00
CA ALA A 42 -3.59 -8.59 16.94
C ALA A 42 -3.61 -9.18 15.52
N ALA A 43 -3.83 -8.34 14.49
CA ALA A 43 -3.79 -8.76 13.10
C ALA A 43 -2.41 -9.33 12.70
N ALA A 44 -1.32 -8.70 13.14
CA ALA A 44 0.04 -9.19 12.89
C ALA A 44 0.30 -10.55 13.57
N VAL A 45 -0.14 -10.71 14.82
CA VAL A 45 -0.03 -11.99 15.55
C VAL A 45 -0.84 -13.08 14.86
N ILE A 46 -2.07 -12.79 14.44
CA ILE A 46 -2.93 -13.74 13.72
C ILE A 46 -2.26 -14.12 12.38
N ALA A 47 -1.73 -13.16 11.62
CA ALA A 47 -1.05 -13.41 10.35
C ALA A 47 0.19 -14.32 10.53
N PHE A 48 0.94 -14.11 11.62
CA PHE A 48 2.13 -14.93 11.91
C PHE A 48 1.78 -16.33 12.41
N THR A 49 0.72 -16.49 13.20
CA THR A 49 0.33 -17.79 13.78
C THR A 49 -0.51 -18.66 12.83
N LEU A 50 -1.17 -18.04 11.83
CA LEU A 50 -2.08 -18.70 10.90
C LEU A 50 -1.45 -19.90 10.18
N PRO A 51 -0.22 -19.87 9.62
CA PRO A 51 0.38 -21.01 8.94
C PRO A 51 0.72 -22.18 9.86
N PHE A 52 0.80 -22.00 11.18
CA PHE A 52 1.10 -23.03 12.16
C PHE A 52 -0.15 -23.75 12.71
N MET A 53 -1.34 -23.28 12.34
CA MET A 53 -2.57 -23.86 12.83
C MET A 53 -2.92 -25.18 12.10
N PRO A 54 -3.48 -26.19 12.80
CA PRO A 54 -3.75 -27.52 12.21
C PRO A 54 -4.85 -27.50 11.11
N PHE A 55 -5.63 -26.43 11.01
CA PHE A 55 -6.63 -26.24 9.96
C PHE A 55 -6.15 -25.31 8.81
N ALA A 56 -4.88 -24.89 8.83
CA ALA A 56 -4.30 -24.06 7.77
C ALA A 56 -4.06 -24.89 6.50
N ASN A 57 -5.11 -25.10 5.73
CA ASN A 57 -4.99 -25.70 4.40
C ASN A 57 -4.22 -24.76 3.46
N ARG A 58 -3.59 -25.32 2.42
CA ARG A 58 -2.84 -24.56 1.42
C ARG A 58 -3.64 -23.38 0.87
N TYR A 59 -4.93 -23.57 0.60
CA TYR A 59 -5.84 -22.53 0.16
C TYR A 59 -5.92 -21.34 1.15
N ILE A 60 -6.03 -21.64 2.45
CA ILE A 60 -6.12 -20.60 3.50
C ILE A 60 -4.81 -19.77 3.54
N VAL A 61 -3.67 -20.42 3.43
CA VAL A 61 -2.36 -19.75 3.42
C VAL A 61 -2.21 -18.87 2.17
N ASP A 62 -2.61 -19.36 1.00
CA ASP A 62 -2.54 -18.62 -0.25
C ASP A 62 -3.44 -17.37 -0.20
N VAL A 63 -4.68 -17.51 0.29
CA VAL A 63 -5.60 -16.38 0.47
C VAL A 63 -5.07 -15.38 1.50
N ALA A 64 -4.52 -15.86 2.62
CA ALA A 64 -3.94 -14.98 3.64
C ALA A 64 -2.75 -14.19 3.10
N THR A 65 -1.88 -14.83 2.31
CA THR A 65 -0.75 -14.16 1.63
C THR A 65 -1.25 -13.08 0.66
N LEU A 66 -2.29 -13.39 -0.11
CA LEU A 66 -2.91 -12.42 -1.01
C LEU A 66 -3.46 -11.21 -0.25
N VAL A 67 -4.18 -11.44 0.84
CA VAL A 67 -4.72 -10.36 1.71
C VAL A 67 -3.58 -9.50 2.26
N LEU A 68 -2.51 -10.09 2.78
CA LEU A 68 -1.34 -9.36 3.29
C LEU A 68 -0.67 -8.51 2.20
N THR A 69 -0.57 -9.05 0.99
CA THR A 69 -0.05 -8.31 -0.17
C THR A 69 -0.90 -7.07 -0.47
N TYR A 70 -2.22 -7.22 -0.49
CA TYR A 70 -3.11 -6.06 -0.68
C TYR A 70 -3.06 -5.04 0.46
N VAL A 71 -2.87 -5.49 1.70
CA VAL A 71 -2.65 -4.59 2.85
C VAL A 71 -1.36 -3.78 2.66
N MET A 72 -0.27 -4.41 2.25
CA MET A 72 1.00 -3.71 1.95
C MET A 72 0.84 -2.71 0.80
N LEU A 73 0.15 -3.10 -0.27
CA LEU A 73 -0.19 -2.20 -1.38
C LEU A 73 -1.03 -1.01 -0.91
N GLY A 74 -2.02 -1.25 -0.05
CA GLY A 74 -2.84 -0.19 0.55
C GLY A 74 -2.02 0.80 1.39
N TRP A 75 -1.03 0.33 2.13
CA TRP A 75 -0.10 1.22 2.86
C TRP A 75 0.74 2.06 1.91
N GLY A 76 1.27 1.46 0.83
CA GLY A 76 1.99 2.22 -0.19
C GLY A 76 1.11 3.29 -0.84
N LEU A 77 -0.11 2.93 -1.21
CA LEU A 77 -1.08 3.88 -1.77
C LEU A 77 -1.42 5.01 -0.79
N ASN A 78 -1.52 4.70 0.51
CA ASN A 78 -1.77 5.72 1.54
C ASN A 78 -0.62 6.74 1.66
N ILE A 79 0.62 6.37 1.34
CA ILE A 79 1.74 7.32 1.28
C ILE A 79 1.53 8.29 0.12
N VAL A 80 1.16 7.80 -1.05
CA VAL A 80 0.98 8.61 -2.26
C VAL A 80 -0.27 9.49 -2.16
N VAL A 81 -1.43 8.90 -1.84
CA VAL A 81 -2.71 9.61 -1.78
C VAL A 81 -2.88 10.36 -0.46
N GLY A 82 -2.53 9.72 0.66
CA GLY A 82 -2.79 10.27 2.00
C GLY A 82 -1.77 11.33 2.41
N LEU A 83 -0.48 11.14 2.15
CA LEU A 83 0.58 12.06 2.57
C LEU A 83 0.98 13.03 1.46
N ALA A 84 1.15 12.57 0.23
CA ALA A 84 1.54 13.43 -0.89
C ALA A 84 0.33 14.12 -1.55
N GLY A 85 -0.89 13.65 -1.31
CA GLY A 85 -2.11 14.23 -1.88
C GLY A 85 -2.23 14.03 -3.40
N LEU A 86 -1.52 13.04 -3.94
CA LEU A 86 -1.50 12.74 -5.36
C LEU A 86 -2.44 11.56 -5.65
N LEU A 87 -3.42 11.76 -6.50
CA LEU A 87 -4.36 10.70 -6.89
C LEU A 87 -3.71 9.82 -7.97
N ASP A 88 -2.97 8.81 -7.54
CA ASP A 88 -2.34 7.81 -8.41
C ASP A 88 -3.22 6.56 -8.52
N LEU A 89 -3.80 6.32 -9.68
CA LEU A 89 -4.60 5.14 -9.99
C LEU A 89 -3.79 4.03 -10.70
N GLY A 90 -2.56 4.32 -11.11
CA GLY A 90 -1.63 3.38 -11.74
C GLY A 90 -0.71 2.64 -10.78
N TYR A 91 -0.85 2.86 -9.49
CA TYR A 91 0.04 2.35 -8.46
C TYR A 91 0.28 0.82 -8.54
N VAL A 92 -0.74 0.04 -8.89
CA VAL A 92 -0.66 -1.42 -9.01
C VAL A 92 0.29 -1.86 -10.15
N ALA A 93 0.52 -1.01 -11.14
CA ALA A 93 1.46 -1.30 -12.22
C ALA A 93 2.90 -1.46 -11.72
N PHE A 94 3.33 -0.69 -10.73
CA PHE A 94 4.66 -0.81 -10.14
C PHE A 94 4.84 -2.13 -9.37
N PHE A 95 3.78 -2.61 -8.74
CA PHE A 95 3.76 -3.96 -8.15
C PHE A 95 3.96 -5.03 -9.24
N ALA A 96 3.25 -4.92 -10.37
CA ALA A 96 3.41 -5.84 -11.47
C ALA A 96 4.84 -5.81 -12.05
N VAL A 97 5.42 -4.61 -12.26
CA VAL A 97 6.81 -4.47 -12.71
C VAL A 97 7.77 -5.15 -11.72
N GLY A 98 7.61 -4.96 -10.42
CA GLY A 98 8.43 -5.61 -9.40
C GLY A 98 8.31 -7.14 -9.42
N ALA A 99 7.09 -7.65 -9.51
CA ALA A 99 6.81 -9.10 -9.53
C ALA A 99 7.40 -9.76 -10.79
N TYR A 100 7.20 -9.17 -11.96
CA TYR A 100 7.77 -9.69 -13.21
C TYR A 100 9.29 -9.54 -13.27
N SER A 101 9.86 -8.46 -12.76
CA SER A 101 11.32 -8.30 -12.63
C SER A 101 11.91 -9.41 -11.76
N TYR A 102 11.30 -9.70 -10.62
CA TYR A 102 11.72 -10.82 -9.77
C TYR A 102 11.63 -12.15 -10.54
N ALA A 103 10.50 -12.44 -11.17
CA ALA A 103 10.27 -13.68 -11.89
C ALA A 103 11.29 -13.89 -13.02
N LEU A 104 11.55 -12.86 -13.84
CA LEU A 104 12.52 -12.91 -14.93
C LEU A 104 13.95 -13.09 -14.42
N LEU A 105 14.36 -12.36 -13.39
CA LEU A 105 15.70 -12.52 -12.81
C LEU A 105 15.92 -13.93 -12.25
N ALA A 106 14.91 -14.48 -11.58
CA ALA A 106 15.00 -15.80 -10.99
C ALA A 106 14.97 -16.93 -12.04
N THR A 107 14.21 -16.78 -13.12
CA THR A 107 14.08 -17.84 -14.15
C THR A 107 15.14 -17.76 -15.26
N THR A 108 15.63 -16.55 -15.58
CA THR A 108 16.59 -16.36 -16.69
C THR A 108 18.05 -16.41 -16.21
N PHE A 109 18.31 -15.87 -15.01
CA PHE A 109 19.68 -15.78 -14.47
C PHE A 109 19.94 -16.74 -13.32
N ASP A 110 18.96 -17.56 -12.92
CA ASP A 110 19.06 -18.50 -11.78
C ASP A 110 19.56 -17.85 -10.48
N LEU A 111 19.24 -16.55 -10.29
CA LEU A 111 19.67 -15.79 -9.14
C LEU A 111 18.90 -16.22 -7.87
N SER A 112 19.62 -16.23 -6.74
CA SER A 112 19.02 -16.52 -5.44
C SER A 112 17.92 -15.51 -5.08
N PHE A 113 16.88 -15.98 -4.40
CA PHE A 113 15.78 -15.16 -3.86
C PHE A 113 16.26 -13.87 -3.17
N TRP A 114 17.29 -13.99 -2.34
CA TRP A 114 17.83 -12.87 -1.55
C TRP A 114 18.48 -11.77 -2.37
N ILE A 115 18.93 -12.08 -3.59
CA ILE A 115 19.50 -11.11 -4.54
C ILE A 115 18.38 -10.56 -5.43
N CYS A 116 17.46 -11.42 -5.88
CA CYS A 116 16.34 -11.00 -6.74
C CYS A 116 15.39 -10.03 -6.05
N LEU A 117 15.13 -10.22 -4.74
CA LEU A 117 14.20 -9.39 -4.00
C LEU A 117 14.59 -7.90 -3.97
N PRO A 118 15.82 -7.50 -3.52
CA PRO A 118 16.21 -6.10 -3.55
C PRO A 118 16.36 -5.57 -4.99
N LEU A 119 16.80 -6.40 -5.93
CA LEU A 119 16.98 -5.98 -7.33
C LEU A 119 15.62 -5.69 -8.00
N ALA A 120 14.62 -6.53 -7.78
CA ALA A 120 13.24 -6.29 -8.24
C ALA A 120 12.66 -5.01 -7.63
N GLY A 121 12.94 -4.75 -6.34
CA GLY A 121 12.56 -3.50 -5.67
C GLY A 121 13.21 -2.27 -6.31
N ILE A 122 14.51 -2.34 -6.64
CA ILE A 122 15.23 -1.26 -7.33
C ILE A 122 14.65 -1.03 -8.74
N LEU A 123 14.36 -2.09 -9.48
CA LEU A 123 13.79 -1.98 -10.84
C LEU A 123 12.37 -1.37 -10.78
N ALA A 124 11.55 -1.79 -9.83
CA ALA A 124 10.23 -1.20 -9.61
C ALA A 124 10.33 0.29 -9.23
N ALA A 125 11.27 0.65 -8.34
CA ALA A 125 11.52 2.03 -7.95
C ALA A 125 12.02 2.87 -9.14
N PHE A 126 12.92 2.32 -9.94
CA PHE A 126 13.41 2.98 -11.16
C PHE A 126 12.29 3.24 -12.17
N ALA A 127 11.41 2.25 -12.40
CA ALA A 127 10.22 2.43 -13.23
C ALA A 127 9.31 3.53 -12.65
N GLY A 128 9.13 3.54 -11.32
CA GLY A 128 8.36 4.59 -10.63
C GLY A 128 8.95 5.99 -10.82
N ILE A 129 10.28 6.13 -10.75
CA ILE A 129 10.97 7.43 -10.98
C ILE A 129 10.83 7.86 -12.44
N LEU A 130 11.07 6.94 -13.39
CA LEU A 130 10.99 7.21 -14.82
C LEU A 130 9.62 7.77 -15.23
N LEU A 131 8.57 7.21 -14.66
CA LEU A 131 7.20 7.59 -14.91
C LEU A 131 6.72 8.76 -14.07
N GLY A 132 7.15 8.81 -12.83
CA GLY A 132 6.83 9.91 -11.92
C GLY A 132 7.30 11.25 -12.47
N PHE A 133 8.48 11.29 -13.12
CA PHE A 133 9.06 12.54 -13.61
C PHE A 133 8.13 13.34 -14.56
N PRO A 134 7.54 12.77 -15.62
CA PRO A 134 6.57 13.49 -16.44
C PRO A 134 5.22 13.67 -15.76
N VAL A 135 4.79 12.70 -14.96
CA VAL A 135 3.45 12.64 -14.38
C VAL A 135 3.29 13.62 -13.20
N LEU A 136 4.33 13.85 -12.40
CA LEU A 136 4.31 14.79 -11.27
C LEU A 136 4.08 16.26 -11.66
N ARG A 137 4.22 16.59 -12.95
CA ARG A 137 3.90 17.94 -13.48
C ARG A 137 2.39 18.14 -13.67
N LEU A 138 1.62 17.06 -13.69
CA LEU A 138 0.17 17.07 -13.84
C LEU A 138 -0.51 17.29 -12.49
N ARG A 139 -1.67 17.93 -12.49
CA ARG A 139 -2.41 18.24 -11.25
C ARG A 139 -3.84 17.70 -11.34
N GLY A 140 -4.36 17.32 -10.17
CA GLY A 140 -5.75 16.92 -10.01
C GLY A 140 -6.11 15.71 -10.85
N ASP A 141 -7.24 15.76 -11.52
CA ASP A 141 -7.83 14.64 -12.26
C ASP A 141 -6.99 14.18 -13.46
N TYR A 142 -6.21 15.10 -14.06
CA TYR A 142 -5.29 14.72 -15.14
C TYR A 142 -4.22 13.73 -14.68
N LEU A 143 -3.71 13.89 -13.46
CA LEU A 143 -2.77 12.95 -12.86
C LEU A 143 -3.40 11.55 -12.77
N ALA A 144 -4.62 11.46 -12.25
CA ALA A 144 -5.34 10.20 -12.09
C ALA A 144 -5.59 9.48 -13.43
N ILE A 145 -6.01 10.23 -14.46
CA ILE A 145 -6.28 9.66 -15.78
C ILE A 145 -4.98 9.14 -16.43
N VAL A 146 -3.89 9.91 -16.33
CA VAL A 146 -2.61 9.51 -16.95
C VAL A 146 -2.01 8.31 -16.21
N THR A 147 -2.06 8.28 -14.89
CA THR A 147 -1.56 7.13 -14.12
C THR A 147 -2.38 5.87 -14.35
N LEU A 148 -3.72 5.99 -14.48
CA LEU A 148 -4.59 4.87 -14.86
C LEU A 148 -4.24 4.36 -16.27
N GLY A 149 -4.13 5.25 -17.24
CA GLY A 149 -3.75 4.89 -18.62
C GLY A 149 -2.40 4.20 -18.67
N PHE A 150 -1.45 4.67 -17.88
CA PHE A 150 -0.15 4.05 -17.74
C PHE A 150 -0.23 2.64 -17.13
N GLY A 151 -1.02 2.46 -16.07
CA GLY A 151 -1.29 1.14 -15.49
C GLY A 151 -1.83 0.15 -16.53
N GLU A 152 -2.74 0.62 -17.39
CA GLU A 152 -3.29 -0.18 -18.49
C GLU A 152 -2.27 -0.50 -19.56
N ILE A 153 -1.37 0.43 -19.92
CA ILE A 153 -0.28 0.18 -20.85
C ILE A 153 0.65 -0.93 -20.32
N ILE A 154 1.05 -0.87 -19.06
CA ILE A 154 1.87 -1.93 -18.44
C ILE A 154 1.12 -3.27 -18.50
N ARG A 155 -0.17 -3.29 -18.15
CA ARG A 155 -1.00 -4.50 -18.23
C ARG A 155 -1.00 -5.09 -19.64
N LEU A 156 -1.22 -4.27 -20.66
CA LEU A 156 -1.22 -4.69 -22.06
C LEU A 156 0.14 -5.21 -22.51
N ILE A 157 1.23 -4.56 -22.10
CA ILE A 157 2.59 -5.05 -22.40
C ILE A 157 2.79 -6.44 -21.79
N LEU A 158 2.46 -6.62 -20.52
CA LEU A 158 2.62 -7.90 -19.82
C LEU A 158 1.77 -9.01 -20.44
N LEU A 159 0.58 -8.73 -20.96
CA LEU A 159 -0.31 -9.70 -21.59
C LEU A 159 0.11 -10.05 -23.02
N ASN A 160 0.73 -9.12 -23.74
CA ASN A 160 1.03 -9.32 -25.17
C ASN A 160 2.50 -9.72 -25.46
N TRP A 161 3.40 -9.54 -24.51
CA TRP A 161 4.82 -9.86 -24.72
C TRP A 161 5.14 -11.30 -24.31
N TYR A 162 4.62 -12.26 -25.07
CA TYR A 162 4.70 -13.69 -24.77
C TYR A 162 6.12 -14.20 -24.52
N GLU A 163 7.11 -13.72 -25.28
CA GLU A 163 8.50 -14.19 -25.19
C GLU A 163 9.15 -13.90 -23.81
N PHE A 164 8.77 -12.80 -23.18
CA PHE A 164 9.35 -12.39 -21.89
C PHE A 164 8.45 -12.66 -20.69
N THR A 165 7.17 -12.46 -20.85
CA THR A 165 6.23 -12.47 -19.71
C THR A 165 5.38 -13.72 -19.64
N GLY A 166 5.41 -14.54 -20.69
CA GLY A 166 4.49 -15.68 -20.82
C GLY A 166 3.05 -15.28 -21.15
N GLY A 167 2.79 -13.97 -21.39
CA GLY A 167 1.47 -13.47 -21.71
C GLY A 167 0.43 -13.74 -20.62
N PRO A 168 -0.82 -14.19 -20.99
CA PRO A 168 -1.88 -14.50 -20.02
C PRO A 168 -1.54 -15.64 -19.07
N ASP A 169 -0.68 -16.57 -19.47
CA ASP A 169 -0.28 -17.74 -18.66
C ASP A 169 0.72 -17.36 -17.56
N GLY A 170 1.39 -16.19 -17.72
CA GLY A 170 2.39 -15.69 -16.78
C GLY A 170 3.66 -16.54 -16.75
N ILE A 171 4.58 -16.17 -15.85
CA ILE A 171 5.84 -16.90 -15.66
C ILE A 171 5.62 -18.03 -14.64
N SER A 172 5.76 -19.26 -15.09
CA SER A 172 5.69 -20.46 -14.24
C SER A 172 7.09 -20.93 -13.81
N ARG A 173 7.15 -21.88 -12.85
CA ARG A 173 8.41 -22.50 -12.35
C ARG A 173 9.39 -21.51 -11.70
N ILE A 174 8.90 -20.47 -11.06
CA ILE A 174 9.73 -19.59 -10.25
C ILE A 174 10.34 -20.41 -9.11
N PRO A 175 11.69 -20.39 -8.93
CA PRO A 175 12.36 -21.12 -7.87
C PRO A 175 11.87 -20.68 -6.50
N ARG A 176 11.68 -21.65 -5.60
CA ARG A 176 11.25 -21.36 -4.23
C ARG A 176 12.40 -20.71 -3.46
N PRO A 177 12.11 -19.79 -2.53
CA PRO A 177 13.14 -19.23 -1.68
C PRO A 177 13.80 -20.35 -0.84
N SER A 178 15.11 -20.53 -1.03
CA SER A 178 15.89 -21.42 -0.18
C SER A 178 16.40 -20.65 1.04
N PHE A 179 16.20 -21.19 2.22
CA PHE A 179 16.77 -20.69 3.47
C PHE A 179 18.00 -21.54 3.80
N PHE A 180 19.20 -20.93 3.68
CA PHE A 180 20.49 -21.60 4.01
C PHE A 180 20.70 -22.98 3.37
N GLY A 181 20.21 -23.22 2.15
CA GLY A 181 20.46 -24.48 1.42
C GLY A 181 19.43 -25.59 1.67
N PHE A 182 18.32 -25.29 2.36
CA PHE A 182 17.18 -26.17 2.54
C PHE A 182 16.00 -25.75 1.67
#